data_b8cc8d6e12043ad14b571430e7e60367
#
_entry.id   b8cc8d6e12043ad14b571430e7e60367
#
_cell.length_a   1.000
_cell.length_b   1.000
_cell.length_c   1.000
_cell.angle_alpha   90.00
_cell.angle_beta   90.00
_cell.angle_gamma   90.00
#
_symmetry.space_group_name_H-M   'P 1'
#
loop_
_entity.id
_entity.type
_entity.pdbx_description
1 polymer ?
#
loop_
_entity_poly.entity_id
_entity_poly.type
_entity_poly.pdbx_seq_one_letter_code
_entity_poly.pdbx_strand_id
1 'polypeptide(L)'
;AYIVDLRNNPGGLLNQAISITDFFLDNGEIVSTKGRRVVETRKFFARKGDVINGKPIIVLINNGSASASEIFAGALKDHKRAIILGENTYGKGSVQSIIPLRNGGGMRLTISKYYLPSGKSISEVGVNPDIYVEENGDDFKIDTDTDNQLKYAVKLIQS
;
A
#
# COMPACT_ATOMS: atom_id res chain seq x y z
N ALA A 1 10.38 17.30 -1.44
CA ALA A 1 10.21 15.86 -1.55
C ALA A 1 9.67 15.28 -0.23
N TYR A 2 9.12 14.09 -0.29
CA TYR A 2 8.55 13.41 0.89
C TYR A 2 9.00 11.96 0.91
N ILE A 3 9.22 11.43 2.12
CA ILE A 3 9.39 10.00 2.36
C ILE A 3 8.22 9.55 3.22
N VAL A 4 7.50 8.52 2.76
CA VAL A 4 6.42 7.88 3.50
C VAL A 4 6.90 6.50 3.91
N ASP A 5 7.05 6.27 5.20
CA ASP A 5 7.51 4.99 5.73
C ASP A 5 6.31 4.10 6.08
N LEU A 6 6.17 3.00 5.35
CA LEU A 6 5.15 1.96 5.57
C LEU A 6 5.76 0.63 6.03
N ARG A 7 7.04 0.60 6.34
CA ARG A 7 7.68 -0.60 6.87
C ARG A 7 7.02 -1.00 8.19
N ASN A 8 6.79 -2.31 8.35
CA ASN A 8 6.09 -2.88 9.50
C ASN A 8 4.67 -2.30 9.76
N ASN A 9 4.06 -1.68 8.75
CA ASN A 9 2.70 -1.19 8.83
C ASN A 9 1.72 -2.24 8.27
N PRO A 10 0.97 -2.97 9.11
CA PRO A 10 0.07 -4.05 8.66
C PRO A 10 -1.20 -3.53 7.97
N GLY A 11 -1.29 -2.22 7.79
CA GLY A 11 -2.43 -1.56 7.17
C GLY A 11 -3.50 -1.14 8.18
N GLY A 12 -4.74 -1.09 7.71
CA GLY A 12 -5.89 -0.61 8.48
C GLY A 12 -7.16 -0.61 7.65
N LEU A 13 -7.98 0.43 7.82
CA LEU A 13 -9.28 0.53 7.15
C LEU A 13 -9.13 0.88 5.67
N LEU A 14 -9.86 0.19 4.80
CA LEU A 14 -9.91 0.45 3.36
C LEU A 14 -10.24 1.92 3.05
N ASN A 15 -11.27 2.48 3.68
CA ASN A 15 -11.67 3.85 3.41
C ASN A 15 -10.58 4.88 3.77
N GLN A 16 -9.78 4.60 4.80
CA GLN A 16 -8.64 5.45 5.15
C GLN A 16 -7.51 5.33 4.13
N ALA A 17 -7.22 4.12 3.65
CA ALA A 17 -6.25 3.92 2.58
C ALA A 17 -6.65 4.68 1.32
N ILE A 18 -7.93 4.61 0.92
CA ILE A 18 -8.46 5.35 -0.22
C ILE A 18 -8.31 6.85 -0.01
N SER A 19 -8.72 7.38 1.15
CA SER A 19 -8.66 8.80 1.44
C SER A 19 -7.23 9.35 1.47
N ILE A 20 -6.28 8.62 2.06
CA ILE A 20 -4.90 9.06 2.12
C ILE A 20 -4.22 8.98 0.75
N THR A 21 -4.54 7.97 -0.05
CA THR A 21 -4.02 7.82 -1.41
C THR A 21 -4.56 8.94 -2.33
N ASP A 22 -5.83 9.29 -2.16
CA ASP A 22 -6.50 10.38 -2.88
C ASP A 22 -5.76 11.73 -2.73
N PHE A 23 -5.13 11.99 -1.57
CA PHE A 23 -4.35 13.22 -1.35
C PHE A 23 -3.14 13.38 -2.27
N PHE A 24 -2.63 12.30 -2.83
CA PHE A 24 -1.42 12.29 -3.66
C PHE A 24 -1.69 12.05 -5.15
N LEU A 25 -2.95 11.90 -5.55
CA LEU A 25 -3.34 11.64 -6.93
C LEU A 25 -4.33 12.69 -7.41
N ASP A 26 -4.19 13.14 -8.66
CA ASP A 26 -5.14 14.05 -9.29
C ASP A 26 -6.33 13.35 -9.95
N ASN A 27 -6.17 12.07 -10.30
CA ASN A 27 -7.18 11.26 -10.97
C ASN A 27 -6.76 9.78 -11.01
N GLY A 28 -7.64 8.95 -11.53
CA GLY A 28 -7.40 7.53 -11.78
C GLY A 28 -7.95 6.61 -10.70
N GLU A 29 -7.94 5.32 -10.99
CA GLU A 29 -8.36 4.27 -10.06
C GLU A 29 -7.32 4.14 -8.93
N ILE A 30 -7.77 4.08 -7.68
CA ILE A 30 -6.90 3.80 -6.52
C ILE A 30 -6.85 2.29 -6.27
N VAL A 31 -8.00 1.66 -6.21
CA VAL A 31 -8.14 0.24 -5.91
C VAL A 31 -9.51 -0.24 -6.40
N SER A 32 -9.59 -1.50 -6.79
CA SER A 32 -10.86 -2.18 -6.96
C SER A 32 -10.98 -3.42 -6.08
N THR A 33 -12.23 -3.76 -5.73
CA THR A 33 -12.55 -5.01 -5.04
C THR A 33 -13.39 -5.87 -5.96
N LYS A 34 -13.03 -7.14 -6.10
CA LYS A 34 -13.81 -8.11 -6.90
C LYS A 34 -14.24 -9.25 -5.99
N GLY A 35 -15.55 -9.44 -5.87
CA GLY A 35 -16.16 -10.57 -5.19
C GLY A 35 -16.31 -11.78 -6.12
N ARG A 36 -17.07 -12.78 -5.66
CA ARG A 36 -17.33 -14.00 -6.44
C ARG A 36 -18.16 -13.72 -7.71
N ARG A 37 -19.06 -12.73 -7.67
CA ARG A 37 -19.89 -12.32 -8.80
C ARG A 37 -19.39 -10.99 -9.37
N VAL A 38 -19.52 -10.81 -10.69
CA VAL A 38 -19.11 -9.58 -11.39
C VAL A 38 -19.80 -8.33 -10.81
N VAL A 39 -21.07 -8.47 -10.42
CA VAL A 39 -21.85 -7.36 -9.79
C VAL A 39 -21.30 -6.90 -8.44
N GLU A 40 -20.41 -7.66 -7.83
CA GLU A 40 -19.75 -7.34 -6.54
C GLU A 40 -18.44 -6.57 -6.75
N THR A 41 -18.13 -6.17 -7.98
CA THR A 41 -16.96 -5.36 -8.28
C THR A 41 -17.23 -3.90 -7.89
N ARG A 42 -16.34 -3.34 -7.05
CA ARG A 42 -16.36 -1.92 -6.70
C ARG A 42 -15.03 -1.31 -7.08
N LYS A 43 -15.07 -0.10 -7.65
CA LYS A 43 -13.90 0.69 -8.02
C LYS A 43 -13.88 2.00 -7.24
N PHE A 44 -12.72 2.38 -6.79
CA PHE A 44 -12.49 3.61 -6.06
C PHE A 44 -11.50 4.47 -6.83
N PHE A 45 -11.86 5.73 -7.04
CA PHE A 45 -11.11 6.66 -7.87
C PHE A 45 -10.64 7.85 -7.06
N ALA A 46 -9.49 8.38 -7.43
CA ALA A 46 -8.99 9.65 -6.91
C ALA A 46 -9.82 10.82 -7.45
N ARG A 47 -9.94 11.85 -6.62
CA ARG A 47 -10.51 13.15 -6.95
C ARG A 47 -9.38 14.13 -7.21
N LYS A 48 -9.64 15.15 -8.00
CA LYS A 48 -8.65 16.18 -8.31
C LYS A 48 -8.12 16.87 -7.05
N GLY A 49 -6.81 16.95 -6.91
CA GLY A 49 -6.17 17.72 -5.85
C GLY A 49 -4.97 17.03 -5.18
N ASP A 50 -3.87 16.83 -5.90
CA ASP A 50 -2.60 16.43 -5.27
C ASP A 50 -2.12 17.53 -4.30
N VAL A 51 -2.22 17.26 -2.99
CA VAL A 51 -1.93 18.24 -1.91
C VAL A 51 -0.47 18.69 -1.86
N ILE A 52 0.44 17.93 -2.45
CA ILE A 52 1.86 18.27 -2.49
C ILE A 52 2.33 18.79 -3.86
N ASN A 53 1.37 19.07 -4.76
CA ASN A 53 1.62 19.71 -6.05
C ASN A 53 2.75 19.04 -6.86
N GLY A 54 2.69 17.72 -7.02
CA GLY A 54 3.65 16.96 -7.82
C GLY A 54 5.03 16.78 -7.20
N LYS A 55 5.28 17.22 -5.97
CA LYS A 55 6.58 17.02 -5.32
C LYS A 55 6.94 15.53 -5.25
N PRO A 56 8.23 15.17 -5.40
CA PRO A 56 8.68 13.78 -5.36
C PRO A 56 8.29 13.06 -4.07
N ILE A 57 7.91 11.78 -4.20
CA ILE A 57 7.60 10.89 -3.08
C ILE A 57 8.41 9.61 -3.22
N ILE A 58 8.99 9.16 -2.10
CA ILE A 58 9.50 7.81 -1.94
C ILE A 58 8.65 7.12 -0.87
N VAL A 59 8.23 5.89 -1.15
CA VAL A 59 7.51 5.05 -0.18
C VAL A 59 8.41 3.90 0.22
N LEU A 60 8.73 3.79 1.52
CA LEU A 60 9.48 2.66 2.07
C LEU A 60 8.52 1.53 2.43
N ILE A 61 8.85 0.31 1.98
CA ILE A 61 8.07 -0.90 2.23
C ILE A 61 8.97 -2.06 2.64
N ASN A 62 8.41 -3.00 3.40
CA ASN A 62 9.01 -4.30 3.68
C ASN A 62 7.94 -5.39 3.86
N ASN A 63 8.34 -6.59 4.23
CA ASN A 63 7.42 -7.72 4.44
C ASN A 63 6.37 -7.49 5.54
N GLY A 64 6.60 -6.55 6.46
CA GLY A 64 5.61 -6.10 7.45
C GLY A 64 4.54 -5.15 6.90
N SER A 65 4.73 -4.63 5.68
CA SER A 65 3.74 -3.79 5.00
C SER A 65 2.64 -4.63 4.41
N ALA A 66 1.37 -4.41 4.82
CA ALA A 66 0.26 -5.27 4.41
C ALA A 66 -1.06 -4.50 4.19
N SER A 67 -1.99 -5.09 3.43
CA SER A 67 -3.38 -4.64 3.28
C SER A 67 -3.51 -3.17 2.82
N ALA A 68 -3.98 -2.25 3.66
CA ALA A 68 -4.14 -0.83 3.34
C ALA A 68 -2.81 -0.16 2.91
N SER A 69 -1.69 -0.57 3.49
CA SER A 69 -0.35 -0.09 3.10
C SER A 69 0.00 -0.53 1.67
N GLU A 70 -0.41 -1.73 1.28
CA GLU A 70 -0.20 -2.25 -0.07
C GLU A 70 -1.09 -1.55 -1.11
N ILE A 71 -2.31 -1.16 -0.72
CA ILE A 71 -3.19 -0.35 -1.57
C ILE A 71 -2.54 1.01 -1.85
N PHE A 72 -2.06 1.69 -0.81
CA PHE A 72 -1.38 2.98 -0.94
C PHE A 72 -0.12 2.88 -1.82
N ALA A 73 0.80 2.00 -1.46
CA ALA A 73 2.06 1.83 -2.20
C ALA A 73 1.82 1.40 -3.65
N GLY A 74 0.95 0.42 -3.87
CA GLY A 74 0.65 -0.12 -5.18
C GLY A 74 -0.06 0.87 -6.10
N ALA A 75 -1.01 1.66 -5.58
CA ALA A 75 -1.67 2.70 -6.35
C ALA A 75 -0.69 3.80 -6.79
N LEU A 76 0.13 4.33 -5.87
CA LEU A 76 1.13 5.34 -6.21
C LEU A 76 2.17 4.81 -7.19
N LYS A 77 2.55 3.54 -7.08
CA LYS A 77 3.44 2.87 -8.03
C LYS A 77 2.83 2.80 -9.43
N ASP A 78 1.63 2.27 -9.55
CA ASP A 78 0.96 2.07 -10.84
C ASP A 78 0.71 3.41 -11.56
N HIS A 79 0.44 4.47 -10.82
CA HIS A 79 0.34 5.84 -11.34
C HIS A 79 1.69 6.52 -11.56
N LYS A 80 2.82 5.86 -11.27
CA LYS A 80 4.17 6.45 -11.32
C LYS A 80 4.28 7.74 -10.51
N ARG A 81 3.49 7.84 -9.43
CA ARG A 81 3.44 9.02 -8.56
C ARG A 81 4.52 8.99 -7.49
N ALA A 82 4.96 7.80 -7.08
CA ALA A 82 6.01 7.60 -6.10
C ALA A 82 6.99 6.53 -6.56
N ILE A 83 8.22 6.60 -6.08
CA ILE A 83 9.21 5.52 -6.15
C ILE A 83 9.00 4.63 -4.93
N ILE A 84 8.82 3.34 -5.14
CA ILE A 84 8.68 2.36 -4.07
C ILE A 84 10.04 1.73 -3.80
N LEU A 85 10.51 1.81 -2.55
CA LEU A 85 11.84 1.38 -2.15
C LEU A 85 11.80 0.45 -0.94
N GLY A 86 12.66 -0.55 -0.91
CA GLY A 86 12.81 -1.51 0.19
C GLY A 86 12.61 -2.94 -0.27
N GLU A 87 11.78 -3.69 0.42
CA GLU A 87 11.53 -5.11 0.16
C GLU A 87 10.07 -5.36 -0.21
N ASN A 88 9.79 -6.58 -0.71
CA ASN A 88 8.43 -6.96 -1.08
C ASN A 88 7.49 -6.91 0.13
N THR A 89 6.25 -6.49 -0.11
CA THR A 89 5.21 -6.48 0.92
C THR A 89 4.64 -7.88 1.16
N TYR A 90 3.78 -8.00 2.15
CA TYR A 90 3.23 -9.28 2.63
C TYR A 90 2.30 -9.99 1.64
N GLY A 91 1.50 -9.26 0.87
CA GLY A 91 0.54 -9.85 -0.05
C GLY A 91 -0.85 -10.14 0.56
N LYS A 92 -1.33 -9.29 1.48
CA LYS A 92 -2.68 -9.41 2.07
C LYS A 92 -3.73 -8.72 1.21
N GLY A 93 -4.14 -9.36 0.15
CA GLY A 93 -5.11 -8.84 -0.82
C GLY A 93 -6.56 -9.26 -0.59
N SER A 94 -6.95 -9.72 0.60
CA SER A 94 -8.30 -10.20 0.90
C SER A 94 -9.14 -9.19 1.69
N VAL A 95 -10.39 -9.00 1.25
CA VAL A 95 -11.43 -8.25 1.98
C VAL A 95 -12.19 -9.21 2.87
N GLN A 96 -12.22 -8.94 4.17
CA GLN A 96 -12.93 -9.78 5.14
C GLN A 96 -14.12 -9.02 5.73
N SER A 97 -15.23 -9.74 5.91
CA SER A 97 -16.41 -9.27 6.61
C SER A 97 -16.61 -10.06 7.89
N ILE A 98 -17.02 -9.38 8.95
CA ILE A 98 -17.45 -10.02 10.18
C ILE A 98 -18.99 -10.07 10.16
N ILE A 99 -19.53 -11.27 10.17
CA ILE A 99 -20.98 -11.52 10.16
C ILE A 99 -21.37 -11.90 11.58
N PRO A 100 -22.17 -11.08 12.29
CA PRO A 100 -22.64 -11.43 13.63
C PRO A 100 -23.59 -12.65 13.58
N LEU A 101 -23.41 -13.56 14.51
CA LEU A 101 -24.24 -14.75 14.67
C LEU A 101 -25.28 -14.56 15.79
N ARG A 102 -26.41 -15.27 15.69
CA ARG A 102 -27.53 -15.16 16.67
C ARG A 102 -27.15 -15.50 18.10
N ASN A 103 -26.11 -16.29 18.30
CA ASN A 103 -25.60 -16.72 19.61
C ASN A 103 -24.57 -15.72 20.23
N GLY A 104 -24.44 -14.53 19.70
CA GLY A 104 -23.45 -13.53 20.15
C GLY A 104 -22.04 -13.73 19.63
N GLY A 105 -21.77 -14.79 18.83
CA GLY A 105 -20.50 -15.00 18.13
C GLY A 105 -20.42 -14.19 16.83
N GLY A 106 -19.29 -14.29 16.14
CA GLY A 106 -19.07 -13.70 14.82
C GLY A 106 -18.36 -14.66 13.89
N MET A 107 -18.73 -14.66 12.62
CA MET A 107 -18.06 -15.40 11.56
C MET A 107 -17.24 -14.43 10.70
N ARG A 108 -15.94 -14.68 10.55
CA ARG A 108 -15.04 -13.93 9.66
C ARG A 108 -14.98 -14.63 8.30
N LEU A 109 -15.42 -13.93 7.26
CA LEU A 109 -15.51 -14.49 5.91
C LEU A 109 -14.76 -13.58 4.90
N THR A 110 -13.94 -14.19 4.06
CA THR A 110 -13.36 -13.50 2.90
C THR A 110 -14.43 -13.37 1.82
N ILE A 111 -14.76 -12.13 1.46
CA ILE A 111 -15.85 -11.82 0.52
C ILE A 111 -15.35 -11.29 -0.83
N SER A 112 -14.15 -10.72 -0.88
CA SER A 112 -13.58 -10.11 -2.10
C SER A 112 -12.05 -10.12 -2.04
N LYS A 113 -11.42 -9.82 -3.18
CA LYS A 113 -9.98 -9.55 -3.28
C LYS A 113 -9.74 -8.11 -3.75
N TYR A 114 -8.62 -7.53 -3.31
CA TYR A 114 -8.13 -6.24 -3.79
C TYR A 114 -7.34 -6.37 -5.08
N TYR A 115 -7.53 -5.40 -5.98
CA TYR A 115 -6.79 -5.26 -7.22
C TYR A 115 -6.28 -3.83 -7.36
N LEU A 116 -5.04 -3.70 -7.75
CA LEU A 116 -4.38 -2.44 -8.06
C LEU A 116 -4.91 -1.84 -9.37
N PRO A 117 -4.64 -0.57 -9.68
CA PRO A 117 -5.04 0.09 -10.93
C PRO A 117 -4.61 -0.68 -12.18
N SER A 118 -3.43 -1.30 -12.16
CA SER A 118 -2.92 -2.19 -13.22
C SER A 118 -3.75 -3.46 -13.43
N GLY A 119 -4.69 -3.75 -12.54
CA GLY A 119 -5.47 -4.99 -12.54
C GLY A 119 -4.77 -6.17 -11.84
N LYS A 120 -3.56 -5.99 -11.31
CA LYS A 120 -2.85 -7.01 -10.55
C LYS A 120 -3.52 -7.23 -9.19
N SER A 121 -3.63 -8.49 -8.78
CA SER A 121 -4.09 -8.84 -7.43
C SER A 121 -2.96 -8.60 -6.43
N ILE A 122 -3.30 -8.03 -5.27
CA ILE A 122 -2.37 -7.92 -4.13
C ILE A 122 -2.18 -9.30 -3.46
N SER A 123 -3.18 -10.19 -3.56
CA SER A 123 -3.17 -11.49 -2.87
C SER A 123 -1.96 -12.33 -3.27
N GLU A 124 -1.19 -12.75 -2.27
CA GLU A 124 -0.05 -13.67 -2.36
C GLU A 124 1.21 -13.11 -3.06
N VAL A 125 1.07 -12.03 -3.83
CA VAL A 125 2.18 -11.43 -4.59
C VAL A 125 2.71 -10.17 -3.90
N GLY A 126 1.80 -9.41 -3.25
CA GLY A 126 2.14 -8.12 -2.64
C GLY A 126 2.49 -7.05 -3.68
N VAL A 127 3.19 -6.03 -3.21
CA VAL A 127 3.77 -4.96 -4.01
C VAL A 127 5.28 -5.12 -3.99
N ASN A 128 5.88 -5.27 -5.17
CA ASN A 128 7.33 -5.28 -5.31
C ASN A 128 7.85 -3.84 -5.35
N PRO A 129 8.99 -3.53 -4.74
CA PRO A 129 9.60 -2.21 -4.87
C PRO A 129 10.07 -1.92 -6.31
N ASP A 130 10.27 -0.64 -6.62
CA ASP A 130 10.96 -0.20 -7.85
C ASP A 130 12.47 -0.30 -7.66
N ILE A 131 12.92 -0.03 -6.42
CA ILE A 131 14.32 -0.14 -6.02
C ILE A 131 14.37 -1.11 -4.82
N TYR A 132 14.91 -2.30 -5.08
CA TYR A 132 15.09 -3.29 -4.01
C TYR A 132 16.30 -2.92 -3.16
N VAL A 133 16.06 -2.74 -1.88
CA VAL A 133 17.10 -2.47 -0.86
C VAL A 133 16.80 -3.35 0.34
N GLU A 134 17.63 -4.34 0.57
CA GLU A 134 17.52 -5.24 1.71
C GLU A 134 17.91 -4.54 3.02
N GLU A 135 17.27 -4.89 4.12
CA GLU A 135 17.67 -4.49 5.46
C GLU A 135 19.08 -5.05 5.75
N ASN A 136 20.03 -4.19 6.11
CA ASN A 136 21.43 -4.56 6.15
C ASN A 136 21.95 -4.74 7.58
N GLY A 137 22.33 -5.99 7.91
CA GLY A 137 23.01 -6.37 9.16
C GLY A 137 22.09 -6.64 10.34
N ASP A 138 22.63 -7.34 11.33
CA ASP A 138 21.92 -7.73 12.57
C ASP A 138 21.53 -6.52 13.46
N ASP A 139 22.20 -5.38 13.25
CA ASP A 139 21.96 -4.13 14.00
C ASP A 139 20.95 -3.20 13.32
N PHE A 140 20.33 -3.64 12.22
CA PHE A 140 19.34 -2.80 11.50
C PHE A 140 18.19 -2.39 12.42
N LYS A 141 17.94 -1.09 12.47
CA LYS A 141 16.79 -0.51 13.16
C LYS A 141 16.22 0.64 12.35
N ILE A 142 14.91 0.61 12.12
CA ILE A 142 14.16 1.65 11.42
C ILE A 142 14.35 3.00 12.14
N ASP A 143 14.54 4.07 11.35
CA ASP A 143 14.71 5.45 11.82
C ASP A 143 15.89 5.67 12.76
N THR A 144 17.00 4.95 12.50
CA THR A 144 18.27 5.10 13.25
C THR A 144 19.45 5.23 12.28
N ASP A 145 20.64 5.42 12.85
CA ASP A 145 21.90 5.47 12.07
C ASP A 145 22.24 4.13 11.40
N THR A 146 21.55 3.05 11.68
CA THR A 146 21.73 1.76 11.02
C THR A 146 20.70 1.53 9.89
N ASP A 147 19.74 2.45 9.68
CA ASP A 147 18.73 2.37 8.65
C ASP A 147 19.29 2.70 7.26
N ASN A 148 19.80 1.69 6.58
CA ASN A 148 20.36 1.82 5.24
C ASN A 148 19.30 2.15 4.18
N GLN A 149 18.06 1.69 4.33
CA GLN A 149 16.96 1.95 3.41
C GLN A 149 16.55 3.43 3.46
N LEU A 150 16.39 4.01 4.67
CA LEU A 150 16.10 5.43 4.83
C LEU A 150 17.25 6.30 4.32
N LYS A 151 18.51 5.95 4.63
CA LYS A 151 19.69 6.65 4.09
C LYS A 151 19.73 6.65 2.56
N TYR A 152 19.38 5.51 1.94
CA TYR A 152 19.31 5.40 0.49
C TYR A 152 18.21 6.33 -0.06
N ALA A 153 17.02 6.33 0.53
CA ALA A 153 15.92 7.18 0.13
C ALA A 153 16.27 8.69 0.24
N VAL A 154 16.91 9.09 1.33
CA VAL A 154 17.37 10.48 1.53
C VAL A 154 18.39 10.88 0.45
N LYS A 155 19.36 10.02 0.16
CA LYS A 155 20.35 10.27 -0.90
C LYS A 155 19.69 10.40 -2.28
N LEU A 156 18.70 9.57 -2.57
CA LEU A 156 17.98 9.59 -3.85
C LEU A 156 17.18 10.89 -4.05
N ILE A 157 16.64 11.47 -2.96
CA ILE A 157 15.91 12.74 -3.01
C ILE A 157 16.85 13.94 -3.24
N GLN A 158 18.11 13.84 -2.82
CA GLN A 158 19.10 14.91 -2.91
C GLN A 158 19.85 14.93 -4.24
N SER A 159 19.76 13.85 -5.01
CA SER A 159 20.38 13.74 -6.35
C SER A 159 19.52 14.36 -7.44
#